data_e76c80e2718f5b9fd44c52d5475a899f
#
_entry.id   e76c80e2718f5b9fd44c52d5475a899f
#
_cell.length_a   1.000
_cell.length_b   1.000
_cell.length_c   1.000
_cell.angle_alpha   90.00
_cell.angle_beta   90.00
_cell.angle_gamma   90.00
#
_symmetry.space_group_name_H-M   'P 1'
#
loop_
_entity.id
_entity.type
_entity.pdbx_description
1 polymer ?
#
loop_
_entity_poly.entity_id
_entity_poly.type
_entity_poly.pdbx_seq_one_letter_code
_entity_poly.pdbx_strand_id
1 'polypeptide(L)'
;MNLKFKAKKIFTFDAAHFLADYQGKCANMHGHTYKLEITVSRINGGLVRGGSSDGMVVDFSQLNKIVKEAVIDKVDHKVINEVINFRATSENLASYFYDTLKVICTDYELKLEKIVLWESQTACSEVSEDDL
;
A
#
# COMPACT_ATOMS: atom_id res chain seq x y z
N MET A 1 28.59 12.62 4.06
CA MET A 1 27.82 11.36 3.96
C MET A 1 26.38 11.67 3.60
N ASN A 2 25.90 11.08 2.53
CA ASN A 2 24.52 11.26 2.11
C ASN A 2 23.65 10.16 2.73
N LEU A 3 22.72 10.55 3.56
CA LEU A 3 21.77 9.62 4.18
C LEU A 3 20.48 9.61 3.40
N LYS A 4 19.91 8.42 3.24
CA LYS A 4 18.56 8.24 2.72
C LYS A 4 17.61 7.98 3.89
N PHE A 5 16.51 8.71 3.89
CA PHE A 5 15.48 8.55 4.91
C PHE A 5 14.23 7.96 4.27
N LYS A 6 13.72 6.93 4.88
CA LYS A 6 12.44 6.33 4.51
C LYS A 6 11.59 6.19 5.74
N ALA A 7 10.29 6.36 5.57
CA ALA A 7 9.31 6.11 6.62
C ALA A 7 8.40 4.98 6.17
N LYS A 8 8.02 4.12 7.09
CA LYS A 8 7.14 3.00 6.83
C LYS A 8 5.97 3.05 7.79
N LYS A 9 4.76 2.81 7.28
CA LYS A 9 3.59 2.63 8.12
C LYS A 9 2.87 1.35 7.70
N ILE A 10 2.32 0.66 8.69
CA ILE A 10 1.65 -0.63 8.50
C ILE A 10 0.17 -0.45 8.77
N PHE A 11 -0.65 -1.04 7.90
CA PHE A 11 -2.10 -1.02 7.98
C PHE A 11 -2.62 -2.45 7.93
N THR A 12 -3.77 -2.69 8.53
CA THR A 12 -4.48 -3.96 8.39
C THR A 12 -5.88 -3.70 7.89
N PHE A 13 -6.42 -4.65 7.14
CA PHE A 13 -7.81 -4.63 6.72
C PHE A 13 -8.29 -6.06 6.50
N ASP A 14 -9.59 -6.27 6.68
CA ASP A 14 -10.22 -7.56 6.44
C ASP A 14 -11.00 -7.49 5.14
N ALA A 15 -10.79 -8.45 4.26
CA ALA A 15 -11.49 -8.49 2.99
C ALA A 15 -11.62 -9.93 2.50
N ALA A 16 -12.61 -10.15 1.66
CA ALA A 16 -12.84 -11.44 1.03
C ALA A 16 -12.53 -11.35 -0.45
N HIS A 17 -12.16 -12.46 -1.04
CA HIS A 17 -11.97 -12.57 -2.47
C HIS A 17 -12.14 -14.02 -2.94
N PHE A 18 -12.19 -14.18 -4.25
CA PHE A 18 -12.10 -15.48 -4.91
C PHE A 18 -11.26 -15.32 -6.17
N LEU A 19 -10.62 -16.42 -6.59
CA LEU A 19 -9.83 -16.42 -7.83
C LEU A 19 -10.61 -17.18 -8.91
N ALA A 20 -11.14 -16.44 -9.88
CA ALA A 20 -11.80 -17.01 -11.03
C ALA A 20 -10.81 -17.90 -11.80
N ASP A 21 -11.30 -19.05 -12.26
CA ASP A 21 -10.53 -20.03 -13.07
C ASP A 21 -9.34 -20.66 -12.32
N TYR A 22 -9.28 -20.50 -11.01
CA TYR A 22 -8.24 -21.14 -10.21
C TYR A 22 -8.64 -22.58 -9.88
N GLN A 23 -7.68 -23.49 -9.97
CA GLN A 23 -7.86 -24.89 -9.61
C GLN A 23 -7.37 -25.12 -8.19
N GLY A 24 -8.27 -25.02 -7.22
CA GLY A 24 -7.95 -25.17 -5.80
C GLY A 24 -8.91 -24.41 -4.92
N LYS A 25 -8.61 -24.39 -3.62
CA LYS A 25 -9.49 -23.79 -2.60
C LYS A 25 -9.75 -22.31 -2.83
N CYS A 26 -8.76 -21.60 -3.39
CA CYS A 26 -8.87 -20.16 -3.61
C CYS A 26 -9.87 -19.76 -4.70
N ALA A 27 -10.39 -20.73 -5.46
CA ALA A 27 -11.49 -20.48 -6.39
C ALA A 27 -12.78 -20.09 -5.65
N ASN A 28 -12.92 -20.50 -4.39
CA ASN A 28 -14.08 -20.20 -3.58
C ASN A 28 -13.90 -18.92 -2.80
N MET A 29 -15.01 -18.23 -2.52
CA MET A 29 -15.00 -17.04 -1.67
C MET A 29 -14.41 -17.36 -0.31
N HIS A 30 -13.42 -16.58 0.10
CA HIS A 30 -12.79 -16.72 1.41
C HIS A 30 -12.22 -15.37 1.85
N GLY A 31 -11.97 -15.21 3.14
CA GLY A 31 -11.49 -13.97 3.72
C GLY A 31 -10.08 -14.07 4.28
N HIS A 32 -9.43 -12.92 4.33
CA HIS A 32 -8.11 -12.75 4.96
C HIS A 32 -8.09 -11.48 5.79
N THR A 33 -7.24 -11.46 6.80
CA THR A 33 -6.77 -10.21 7.38
C THR A 33 -5.46 -9.86 6.67
N TYR A 34 -5.54 -8.85 5.83
CA TYR A 34 -4.38 -8.36 5.06
C TYR A 34 -3.55 -7.40 5.92
N LYS A 35 -2.25 -7.41 5.69
CA LYS A 35 -1.35 -6.40 6.25
C LYS A 35 -0.68 -5.67 5.10
N LEU A 36 -0.78 -4.35 5.09
CA LEU A 36 -0.23 -3.50 4.04
C LEU A 36 0.88 -2.64 4.63
N GLU A 37 2.09 -2.76 4.09
CA GLU A 37 3.24 -1.94 4.48
C GLU A 37 3.51 -0.93 3.38
N ILE A 38 3.51 0.35 3.75
CA ILE A 38 3.75 1.46 2.84
C ILE A 38 5.06 2.12 3.23
N THR A 39 5.99 2.21 2.29
CA THR A 39 7.28 2.88 2.49
C THR A 39 7.36 4.09 1.58
N VAL A 40 7.66 5.24 2.16
CA VAL A 40 7.78 6.52 1.44
C VAL A 40 9.07 7.24 1.78
N SER A 41 9.48 8.12 0.88
CA SER A 41 10.57 9.07 1.10
C SER A 41 10.11 10.43 0.57
N ARG A 42 10.92 11.47 0.78
CA ARG A 42 10.64 12.77 0.17
C ARG A 42 11.20 12.79 -1.26
N ILE A 43 10.44 13.39 -2.19
CA ILE A 43 10.85 13.49 -3.59
C ILE A 43 12.23 14.15 -3.72
N ASN A 44 12.49 15.21 -2.94
CA ASN A 44 13.76 15.93 -2.98
C ASN A 44 14.80 15.30 -2.03
N GLY A 45 14.50 14.16 -1.44
CA GLY A 45 15.34 13.53 -0.45
C GLY A 45 15.30 14.24 0.90
N GLY A 46 15.95 13.63 1.88
CA GLY A 46 16.09 14.24 3.20
C GLY A 46 14.79 14.29 4.02
N LEU A 47 14.67 15.36 4.78
CA LEU A 47 13.60 15.56 5.75
C LEU A 47 12.92 16.91 5.52
N VAL A 48 11.71 17.06 6.04
CA VAL A 48 11.01 18.35 6.08
C VAL A 48 11.83 19.33 6.91
N ARG A 49 11.94 20.56 6.43
CA ARG A 49 12.63 21.63 7.12
C ARG A 49 11.63 22.72 7.52
N GLY A 50 11.55 22.97 8.81
CA GLY A 50 10.64 23.97 9.38
C GLY A 50 9.22 23.47 9.56
N GLY A 51 8.45 24.20 10.34
CA GLY A 51 7.06 23.86 10.63
C GLY A 51 6.90 22.71 11.60
N SER A 52 5.68 22.23 11.75
CA SER A 52 5.37 21.19 12.74
C SER A 52 5.93 19.81 12.36
N SER A 53 6.22 19.59 11.08
CA SER A 53 6.78 18.31 10.59
C SER A 53 8.29 18.36 10.42
N ASP A 54 8.95 19.41 10.95
CA ASP A 54 10.41 19.55 10.85
C ASP A 54 11.11 18.29 11.36
N GLY A 55 12.08 17.79 10.55
CA GLY A 55 12.84 16.61 10.89
C GLY A 55 12.14 15.29 10.57
N MET A 56 10.99 15.32 9.89
CA MET A 56 10.24 14.12 9.50
C MET A 56 10.36 13.88 8.00
N VAL A 57 10.24 12.62 7.59
CA VAL A 57 9.95 12.28 6.20
C VAL A 57 8.52 12.69 5.88
N VAL A 58 7.62 12.36 6.77
CA VAL A 58 6.20 12.66 6.71
C VAL A 58 5.63 12.55 8.13
N ASP A 59 4.63 13.35 8.44
CA ASP A 59 3.85 13.12 9.67
C ASP A 59 3.07 11.81 9.49
N PHE A 60 3.24 10.87 10.42
CA PHE A 60 2.58 9.56 10.34
C PHE A 60 1.05 9.70 10.37
N SER A 61 0.51 10.72 11.04
CA SER A 61 -0.92 10.98 11.01
C SER A 61 -1.40 11.35 9.63
N GLN A 62 -0.62 12.13 8.89
CA GLN A 62 -0.92 12.50 7.50
C GLN A 62 -0.84 11.27 6.60
N LEU A 63 0.19 10.47 6.74
CA LEU A 63 0.34 9.25 5.95
C LEU A 63 -0.82 8.28 6.22
N ASN A 64 -1.22 8.17 7.47
CA ASN A 64 -2.37 7.36 7.86
C ASN A 64 -3.64 7.80 7.11
N LYS A 65 -3.91 9.10 7.12
CA LYS A 65 -5.09 9.66 6.44
C LYS A 65 -5.04 9.41 4.94
N ILE A 66 -3.89 9.64 4.30
CA ILE A 66 -3.70 9.43 2.86
C ILE A 66 -4.03 7.98 2.49
N VAL A 67 -3.41 7.04 3.16
CA VAL A 67 -3.54 5.61 2.82
C VAL A 67 -4.93 5.09 3.16
N LYS A 68 -5.46 5.48 4.33
CA LYS A 68 -6.78 5.05 4.76
C LYS A 68 -7.85 5.48 3.75
N GLU A 69 -7.88 6.74 3.38
CA GLU A 69 -8.88 7.27 2.46
C GLU A 69 -8.69 6.78 1.03
N ALA A 70 -7.45 6.63 0.59
CA ALA A 70 -7.17 6.26 -0.80
C ALA A 70 -7.40 4.78 -1.08
N VAL A 71 -7.06 3.89 -0.15
CA VAL A 71 -7.10 2.45 -0.42
C VAL A 71 -7.79 1.63 0.67
N ILE A 72 -7.49 1.84 1.94
CA ILE A 72 -8.03 0.97 3.00
C ILE A 72 -9.56 1.01 3.04
N ASP A 73 -10.15 2.21 3.06
CA ASP A 73 -11.60 2.38 3.15
C ASP A 73 -12.34 1.80 1.94
N LYS A 74 -11.65 1.59 0.83
CA LYS A 74 -12.26 1.02 -0.38
C LYS A 74 -12.33 -0.50 -0.37
N VAL A 75 -11.51 -1.16 0.43
CA VAL A 75 -11.41 -2.62 0.45
C VAL A 75 -11.76 -3.23 1.79
N ASP A 76 -11.66 -2.48 2.88
CA ASP A 76 -11.91 -3.00 4.22
C ASP A 76 -13.36 -3.45 4.38
N HIS A 77 -13.56 -4.68 4.82
CA HIS A 77 -14.88 -5.32 4.99
C HIS A 77 -15.66 -5.44 3.68
N LYS A 78 -14.94 -5.60 2.57
CA LYS A 78 -15.56 -5.73 1.25
C LYS A 78 -15.07 -6.99 0.55
N VAL A 79 -15.75 -7.33 -0.55
CA VAL A 79 -15.30 -8.35 -1.49
C VAL A 79 -14.43 -7.66 -2.54
N ILE A 80 -13.16 -7.99 -2.60
CA ILE A 80 -12.19 -7.33 -3.48
C ILE A 80 -12.62 -7.41 -4.93
N ASN A 81 -13.20 -8.53 -5.35
CA ASN A 81 -13.69 -8.73 -6.73
C ASN A 81 -14.75 -7.70 -7.14
N GLU A 82 -15.44 -7.07 -6.18
CA GLU A 82 -16.42 -6.03 -6.45
C GLU A 82 -15.79 -4.63 -6.53
N VAL A 83 -14.57 -4.47 -6.03
CA VAL A 83 -13.84 -3.19 -6.02
C VAL A 83 -12.97 -3.03 -7.25
N ILE A 84 -12.32 -4.11 -7.68
CA ILE A 84 -11.42 -4.12 -8.83
C ILE A 84 -12.04 -4.94 -9.97
N ASN A 85 -11.69 -4.61 -11.21
CA ASN A 85 -12.24 -5.29 -12.40
C ASN A 85 -11.23 -6.22 -13.07
N PHE A 86 -10.25 -6.69 -12.30
CA PHE A 86 -9.25 -7.65 -12.77
C PHE A 86 -9.14 -8.78 -11.74
N ARG A 87 -8.37 -9.81 -12.07
CA ARG A 87 -8.25 -10.97 -11.19
C ARG A 87 -7.72 -10.57 -9.82
N ALA A 88 -8.37 -11.01 -8.75
CA ALA A 88 -8.14 -10.55 -7.37
C ALA A 88 -6.99 -11.29 -6.68
N THR A 89 -5.85 -11.43 -7.35
CA THR A 89 -4.61 -11.93 -6.73
C THR A 89 -4.01 -10.87 -5.82
N SER A 90 -3.18 -11.27 -4.86
CA SER A 90 -2.49 -10.30 -4.01
C SER A 90 -1.54 -9.42 -4.82
N GLU A 91 -0.91 -9.94 -5.86
CA GLU A 91 -0.04 -9.19 -6.76
C GLU A 91 -0.80 -8.08 -7.49
N ASN A 92 -1.96 -8.41 -8.07
CA ASN A 92 -2.78 -7.43 -8.77
C ASN A 92 -3.36 -6.39 -7.82
N LEU A 93 -3.76 -6.81 -6.62
CA LEU A 93 -4.25 -5.88 -5.60
C LEU A 93 -3.13 -4.94 -5.14
N ALA A 94 -1.93 -5.46 -4.92
CA ALA A 94 -0.78 -4.64 -4.55
C ALA A 94 -0.43 -3.63 -5.65
N SER A 95 -0.49 -4.04 -6.91
CA SER A 95 -0.27 -3.16 -8.06
C SER A 95 -1.32 -2.05 -8.11
N TYR A 96 -2.57 -2.37 -7.88
CA TYR A 96 -3.66 -1.39 -7.81
C TYR A 96 -3.42 -0.36 -6.69
N PHE A 97 -3.02 -0.82 -5.51
CA PHE A 97 -2.68 0.08 -4.40
C PHE A 97 -1.48 0.97 -4.75
N TYR A 98 -0.46 0.39 -5.37
CA TYR A 98 0.73 1.12 -5.76
C TYR A 98 0.39 2.26 -6.74
N ASP A 99 -0.35 1.96 -7.79
CA ASP A 99 -0.72 2.95 -8.79
C ASP A 99 -1.58 4.08 -8.20
N THR A 100 -2.52 3.72 -7.34
CA THR A 100 -3.39 4.70 -6.68
C THR A 100 -2.59 5.61 -5.75
N LEU A 101 -1.74 5.04 -4.91
CA LEU A 101 -0.98 5.79 -3.91
C LEU A 101 0.15 6.61 -4.53
N LYS A 102 0.77 6.12 -5.59
CA LYS A 102 1.87 6.83 -6.25
C LYS A 102 1.47 8.24 -6.66
N VAL A 103 0.32 8.38 -7.30
CA VAL A 103 -0.19 9.67 -7.75
C VAL A 103 -0.47 10.59 -6.56
N ILE A 104 -1.14 10.06 -5.54
CA ILE A 104 -1.53 10.86 -4.36
C ILE A 104 -0.29 11.27 -3.57
N CYS A 105 0.66 10.37 -3.37
CA CYS A 105 1.92 10.68 -2.66
C CYS A 105 2.65 11.86 -3.30
N THR A 106 2.67 11.93 -4.62
CA THR A 106 3.31 13.03 -5.36
C THR A 106 2.71 14.38 -4.97
N ASP A 107 1.39 14.45 -4.75
CA ASP A 107 0.72 15.68 -4.35
C ASP A 107 1.19 16.17 -2.96
N TYR A 108 1.75 15.28 -2.16
CA TYR A 108 2.30 15.60 -0.83
C TYR A 108 3.82 15.65 -0.83
N GLU A 109 4.44 15.74 -2.02
CA GLU A 109 5.90 15.76 -2.18
C GLU A 109 6.58 14.48 -1.66
N LEU A 110 5.86 13.38 -1.69
CA LEU A 110 6.34 12.07 -1.29
C LEU A 110 6.55 11.17 -2.50
N LYS A 111 7.60 10.35 -2.42
CA LYS A 111 7.86 9.26 -3.35
C LYS A 111 7.40 7.97 -2.70
N LEU A 112 6.54 7.24 -3.37
CA LEU A 112 6.17 5.89 -2.93
C LEU A 112 7.31 4.95 -3.30
N GLU A 113 8.03 4.48 -2.29
CA GLU A 113 9.19 3.62 -2.49
C GLU A 113 8.79 2.17 -2.74
N LYS A 114 7.85 1.67 -1.94
CA LYS A 114 7.53 0.25 -1.95
C LYS A 114 6.21 -0.01 -1.24
N ILE A 115 5.50 -1.02 -1.71
CA ILE A 115 4.35 -1.61 -1.04
C ILE A 115 4.63 -3.09 -0.81
N VAL A 116 4.33 -3.59 0.39
CA VAL A 116 4.29 -5.01 0.69
C VAL A 116 2.88 -5.35 1.17
N LEU A 117 2.24 -6.29 0.50
CA LEU A 117 0.89 -6.73 0.85
C LEU A 117 0.95 -8.18 1.31
N TRP A 118 0.66 -8.37 2.60
CA TRP A 118 0.57 -9.69 3.22
C TRP A 118 -0.86 -10.20 3.13
N GLU A 119 -1.05 -11.29 2.42
CA GLU A 119 -2.34 -11.98 2.36
C GLU A 119 -2.55 -12.86 3.59
N SER A 120 -1.47 -13.37 4.15
CA SER A 120 -1.46 -14.18 5.37
C SER A 120 -0.22 -13.82 6.18
N GLN A 121 -0.02 -14.50 7.32
CA GLN A 121 1.17 -14.27 8.14
C GLN A 121 2.48 -14.74 7.48
N THR A 122 2.38 -15.56 6.44
CA THR A 122 3.55 -16.21 5.84
C THR A 122 3.74 -15.90 4.35
N ALA A 123 2.80 -15.18 3.71
CA ALA A 123 2.86 -14.95 2.27
C ALA A 123 2.53 -13.50 1.93
N CYS A 124 3.38 -12.88 1.15
CA CYS A 124 3.20 -11.49 0.73
C CYS A 124 3.63 -11.29 -0.72
N SER A 125 3.17 -10.18 -1.27
CA SER A 125 3.60 -9.66 -2.57
C SER A 125 4.23 -8.30 -2.36
N GLU A 126 5.25 -7.98 -3.13
CA GLU A 126 5.95 -6.71 -3.04
C GLU A 126 5.94 -6.02 -4.40
N VAL A 127 5.68 -4.70 -4.38
CA VAL A 127 5.66 -3.88 -5.59
C VAL A 127 6.52 -2.64 -5.36
N SER A 128 7.43 -2.39 -6.29
CA SER A 128 8.24 -1.18 -6.35
C SER A 128 8.62 -0.93 -7.81
N GLU A 129 9.05 0.28 -8.12
CA GLU A 129 9.59 0.56 -9.45
C GLU A 129 11.06 0.19 -9.49
N ASP A 130 11.51 -0.25 -10.67
CA ASP A 130 12.93 -0.50 -10.88
C ASP A 130 13.71 0.81 -10.90
N ASP A 131 14.90 0.77 -10.32
CA ASP A 131 15.85 1.88 -10.42
C ASP A 131 16.57 1.80 -11.76
N LEU A 132 16.04 2.51 -12.75
CA LEU A 132 16.62 2.57 -14.11
C LEU A 132 17.47 3.80 -14.33
#